data_18141230580a498fc673eb4497295bb6
#
_entry.id   18141230580a498fc673eb4497295bb6
#
_cell.length_a   1.000
_cell.length_b   1.000
_cell.length_c   1.000
_cell.angle_alpha   90.00
_cell.angle_beta   90.00
_cell.angle_gamma   90.00
#
_symmetry.space_group_name_H-M   'P 1'
#
loop_
_entity.id
_entity.type
_entity.pdbx_description
1 polymer ?
#
loop_
_entity_poly.entity_id
_entity_poly.type
_entity_poly.pdbx_seq_one_letter_code
_entity_poly.pdbx_strand_id
1 'polypeptide(L)'
;MSEIRGNGIGMIFQDPLSALTPVFDIGSQLVEAIQAHRDVGKKQALKEATELLDLVGIPDPHLRLKSFPHEFSGGMRQRVVIAIAIANNPRVLIADEPTTALDVTIQAQILEVIKLAQRETGAATIMITHDMGVVAETADDVMVMYAGRPVERGDVDTIFSQPRMPYTVGLLGSTPRPDVSAEEPLTPIVGSPPVLVDLKQRCQFAPRCPVAQPACSDGEPPLIPLDDAPTHQSACLRAPEIHDRKIGGELMFKPPQLAEDVMAGIPREERPTTLEVTDLRKEFPLTKGALVKRRVGTCLLYTSP
;
A
#
# COMPACT_ATOMS: atom_id res chain seq x y z
N MET A 1 8.51 14.55 -22.33
CA MET A 1 7.72 13.74 -21.36
C MET A 1 7.55 12.29 -21.81
N SER A 2 7.19 12.01 -23.08
CA SER A 2 7.06 10.63 -23.62
C SER A 2 8.37 9.83 -23.56
N GLU A 3 9.50 10.46 -23.73
CA GLU A 3 10.82 9.81 -23.65
C GLU A 3 11.21 9.37 -22.23
N ILE A 4 10.62 9.96 -21.21
CA ILE A 4 10.91 9.65 -19.80
C ILE A 4 9.95 8.57 -19.27
N ARG A 5 8.66 8.66 -19.65
CA ARG A 5 7.64 7.71 -19.19
C ARG A 5 7.89 6.34 -19.82
N GLY A 6 8.01 5.31 -19.02
CA GLY A 6 8.23 3.93 -19.44
C GLY A 6 9.70 3.58 -19.73
N ASN A 7 10.55 4.55 -20.04
CA ASN A 7 11.99 4.34 -20.30
C ASN A 7 12.86 4.78 -19.12
N GLY A 8 12.69 6.03 -18.66
CA GLY A 8 13.42 6.54 -17.49
C GLY A 8 12.72 6.23 -16.17
N ILE A 9 11.39 6.26 -16.17
CA ILE A 9 10.53 6.04 -15.01
C ILE A 9 9.44 5.03 -15.37
N GLY A 10 9.45 3.88 -14.70
CA GLY A 10 8.36 2.91 -14.70
C GLY A 10 7.36 3.22 -13.60
N MET A 11 6.06 2.91 -13.80
CA MET A 11 5.03 3.12 -12.79
C MET A 11 4.15 1.89 -12.63
N ILE A 12 3.99 1.45 -11.40
CA ILE A 12 3.06 0.41 -10.97
C ILE A 12 1.87 1.15 -10.33
N PHE A 13 0.69 1.01 -10.94
CA PHE A 13 -0.52 1.70 -10.49
C PHE A 13 -1.24 0.93 -9.40
N GLN A 14 -1.99 1.65 -8.57
CA GLN A 14 -2.79 1.11 -7.47
C GLN A 14 -3.82 0.07 -7.93
N ASP A 15 -4.54 0.37 -9.02
CA ASP A 15 -5.52 -0.55 -9.62
C ASP A 15 -5.00 -1.14 -10.94
N PRO A 16 -4.67 -2.43 -10.97
CA PRO A 16 -4.20 -3.09 -12.19
C PRO A 16 -5.24 -3.11 -13.31
N LEU A 17 -6.53 -3.00 -13.00
CA LEU A 17 -7.57 -2.97 -14.04
C LEU A 17 -7.60 -1.64 -14.78
N SER A 18 -7.24 -0.55 -14.14
CA SER A 18 -7.12 0.77 -14.79
C SER A 18 -5.86 0.87 -15.65
N ALA A 19 -4.83 0.07 -15.34
CA ALA A 19 -3.56 0.05 -16.07
C ALA A 19 -3.60 -0.85 -17.31
N LEU A 20 -4.46 -1.89 -17.32
CA LEU A 20 -4.57 -2.86 -18.40
C LEU A 20 -5.80 -2.60 -19.28
N THR A 21 -5.59 -2.56 -20.60
CA THR A 21 -6.69 -2.40 -21.56
C THR A 21 -7.45 -3.73 -21.73
N PRO A 22 -8.74 -3.82 -21.36
CA PRO A 22 -9.43 -5.10 -21.25
C PRO A 22 -9.71 -5.80 -22.59
N VAL A 23 -9.63 -5.06 -23.70
CA VAL A 23 -9.93 -5.58 -25.06
C VAL A 23 -8.70 -6.03 -25.82
N PHE A 24 -7.51 -5.90 -25.26
CA PHE A 24 -6.25 -6.40 -25.84
C PHE A 24 -5.69 -7.54 -24.99
N ASP A 25 -5.06 -8.54 -25.63
CA ASP A 25 -4.35 -9.58 -24.92
C ASP A 25 -3.09 -9.02 -24.25
N ILE A 26 -2.59 -9.75 -23.26
CA ILE A 26 -1.44 -9.34 -22.45
C ILE A 26 -0.17 -9.21 -23.30
N GLY A 27 0.02 -10.11 -24.26
CA GLY A 27 1.19 -10.09 -25.17
C GLY A 27 1.22 -8.82 -26.01
N SER A 28 0.09 -8.39 -26.54
CA SER A 28 0.00 -7.15 -27.32
C SER A 28 0.35 -5.92 -26.48
N GLN A 29 -0.10 -5.85 -25.25
CA GLN A 29 0.17 -4.74 -24.33
C GLN A 29 1.65 -4.68 -23.91
N LEU A 30 2.26 -5.84 -23.64
CA LEU A 30 3.71 -5.93 -23.36
C LEU A 30 4.55 -5.54 -24.57
N VAL A 31 4.20 -6.05 -25.76
CA VAL A 31 4.90 -5.72 -27.02
C VAL A 31 4.82 -4.22 -27.30
N GLU A 32 3.64 -3.61 -27.12
CA GLU A 32 3.46 -2.15 -27.26
C GLU A 32 4.36 -1.38 -26.29
N ALA A 33 4.40 -1.78 -25.02
CA ALA A 33 5.25 -1.15 -24.01
C ALA A 33 6.74 -1.24 -24.37
N ILE A 34 7.22 -2.39 -24.86
CA ILE A 34 8.61 -2.59 -25.30
C ILE A 34 8.92 -1.72 -26.52
N GLN A 35 8.06 -1.75 -27.56
CA GLN A 35 8.27 -1.06 -28.82
C GLN A 35 8.06 0.45 -28.72
N ALA A 36 7.38 0.94 -27.67
CA ALA A 36 7.17 2.37 -27.46
C ALA A 36 8.48 3.16 -27.32
N HIS A 37 9.57 2.50 -26.89
CA HIS A 37 10.87 3.14 -26.62
C HIS A 37 12.05 2.46 -27.34
N ARG A 38 11.80 1.34 -28.01
CA ARG A 38 12.85 0.53 -28.62
C ARG A 38 12.43 0.08 -30.03
N ASP A 39 13.32 0.27 -30.98
CA ASP A 39 13.13 -0.24 -32.34
C ASP A 39 13.49 -1.73 -32.42
N VAL A 40 12.59 -2.57 -31.95
CA VAL A 40 12.73 -4.03 -31.97
C VAL A 40 11.60 -4.67 -32.76
N GLY A 41 11.91 -5.69 -33.53
CA GLY A 41 10.91 -6.44 -34.31
C GLY A 41 9.91 -7.18 -33.40
N LYS A 42 8.67 -7.36 -33.87
CA LYS A 42 7.58 -8.01 -33.12
C LYS A 42 7.96 -9.37 -32.53
N LYS A 43 8.74 -10.19 -33.30
CA LYS A 43 9.17 -11.51 -32.83
C LYS A 43 10.10 -11.41 -31.61
N GLN A 44 11.00 -10.44 -31.61
CA GLN A 44 11.92 -10.19 -30.51
C GLN A 44 11.15 -9.63 -29.30
N ALA A 45 10.25 -8.67 -29.52
CA ALA A 45 9.42 -8.11 -28.46
C ALA A 45 8.53 -9.17 -27.78
N LEU A 46 7.96 -10.12 -28.55
CA LEU A 46 7.20 -11.25 -27.99
C LEU A 46 8.07 -12.20 -27.16
N LYS A 47 9.32 -12.43 -27.55
CA LYS A 47 10.26 -13.22 -26.77
C LYS A 47 10.54 -12.54 -25.43
N GLU A 48 10.87 -11.25 -25.46
CA GLU A 48 11.12 -10.46 -24.25
C GLU A 48 9.87 -10.36 -23.36
N ALA A 49 8.68 -10.20 -23.94
CA ALA A 49 7.41 -10.23 -23.21
C ALA A 49 7.20 -11.56 -22.47
N THR A 50 7.60 -12.69 -23.08
CA THR A 50 7.55 -13.99 -22.42
C THR A 50 8.52 -14.07 -21.25
N GLU A 51 9.76 -13.58 -21.44
CA GLU A 51 10.80 -13.55 -20.40
C GLU A 51 10.37 -12.65 -19.23
N LEU A 52 9.71 -11.52 -19.49
CA LEU A 52 9.16 -10.64 -18.47
C LEU A 52 8.03 -11.31 -17.67
N LEU A 53 7.11 -12.02 -18.33
CA LEU A 53 6.05 -12.75 -17.62
C LEU A 53 6.61 -13.88 -16.76
N ASP A 54 7.66 -14.57 -17.24
CA ASP A 54 8.36 -15.59 -16.46
C ASP A 54 9.05 -14.98 -15.24
N LEU A 55 9.76 -13.87 -15.42
CA LEU A 55 10.44 -13.12 -14.36
C LEU A 55 9.49 -12.74 -13.23
N VAL A 56 8.27 -12.26 -13.54
CA VAL A 56 7.28 -11.90 -12.53
C VAL A 56 6.49 -13.10 -12.02
N GLY A 57 6.84 -14.33 -12.42
CA GLY A 57 6.25 -15.57 -11.93
C GLY A 57 4.83 -15.83 -12.43
N ILE A 58 4.51 -15.47 -13.66
CA ILE A 58 3.25 -15.89 -14.33
C ILE A 58 3.42 -17.32 -14.85
N PRO A 59 2.56 -18.28 -14.43
CA PRO A 59 2.64 -19.65 -14.92
C PRO A 59 2.30 -19.75 -16.42
N ASP A 60 2.99 -20.63 -17.14
CA ASP A 60 2.82 -20.87 -18.57
C ASP A 60 2.86 -19.58 -19.43
N PRO A 61 3.95 -18.77 -19.34
CA PRO A 61 4.02 -17.42 -19.94
C PRO A 61 3.65 -17.41 -21.43
N HIS A 62 4.11 -18.39 -22.22
CA HIS A 62 3.80 -18.52 -23.65
C HIS A 62 2.30 -18.60 -23.96
N LEU A 63 1.55 -19.29 -23.11
CA LEU A 63 0.10 -19.41 -23.27
C LEU A 63 -0.60 -18.13 -22.82
N ARG A 64 -0.09 -17.53 -21.73
CA ARG A 64 -0.68 -16.35 -21.10
C ARG A 64 -0.52 -15.07 -21.92
N LEU A 65 0.43 -14.98 -22.83
CA LEU A 65 0.51 -13.87 -23.78
C LEU A 65 -0.79 -13.65 -24.58
N LYS A 66 -1.55 -14.73 -24.86
CA LYS A 66 -2.80 -14.66 -25.61
C LYS A 66 -4.04 -14.47 -24.75
N SER A 67 -3.87 -14.47 -23.42
CA SER A 67 -4.96 -14.27 -22.49
C SER A 67 -5.27 -12.78 -22.32
N PHE A 68 -6.52 -12.50 -21.99
CA PHE A 68 -7.01 -11.15 -21.69
C PHE A 68 -6.95 -10.83 -20.19
N PRO A 69 -6.91 -9.55 -19.79
CA PRO A 69 -6.83 -9.16 -18.39
C PRO A 69 -7.88 -9.80 -17.47
N HIS A 70 -9.11 -10.00 -17.97
CA HIS A 70 -10.20 -10.59 -17.19
C HIS A 70 -10.03 -12.09 -16.88
N GLU A 71 -9.10 -12.78 -17.58
CA GLU A 71 -8.79 -14.19 -17.33
C GLU A 71 -7.74 -14.38 -16.23
N PHE A 72 -7.18 -13.28 -15.69
CA PHE A 72 -6.15 -13.26 -14.66
C PHE A 72 -6.78 -12.96 -13.28
N SER A 73 -6.24 -13.57 -12.22
CA SER A 73 -6.53 -13.17 -10.85
C SER A 73 -5.98 -11.77 -10.54
N GLY A 74 -6.40 -11.13 -9.43
CA GLY A 74 -5.89 -9.82 -9.01
C GLY A 74 -4.37 -9.78 -8.92
N GLY A 75 -3.77 -10.73 -8.21
CA GLY A 75 -2.31 -10.82 -8.08
C GLY A 75 -1.58 -11.09 -9.40
N MET A 76 -2.18 -11.87 -10.32
CA MET A 76 -1.59 -12.07 -11.65
C MET A 76 -1.64 -10.79 -12.49
N ARG A 77 -2.73 -10.01 -12.43
CA ARG A 77 -2.81 -8.70 -13.10
C ARG A 77 -1.77 -7.74 -12.58
N GLN A 78 -1.58 -7.70 -11.27
CA GLN A 78 -0.55 -6.86 -10.64
C GLN A 78 0.86 -7.23 -11.11
N ARG A 79 1.17 -8.53 -11.23
CA ARG A 79 2.44 -9.02 -11.79
C ARG A 79 2.63 -8.60 -13.25
N VAL A 80 1.57 -8.62 -14.07
CA VAL A 80 1.63 -8.12 -15.45
C VAL A 80 1.89 -6.61 -15.49
N VAL A 81 1.25 -5.82 -14.62
CA VAL A 81 1.53 -4.36 -14.51
C VAL A 81 2.98 -4.11 -14.12
N ILE A 82 3.54 -4.92 -13.19
CA ILE A 82 4.97 -4.85 -12.85
C ILE A 82 5.84 -5.18 -14.07
N ALA A 83 5.53 -6.24 -14.82
CA ALA A 83 6.25 -6.60 -16.03
C ALA A 83 6.24 -5.46 -17.07
N ILE A 84 5.12 -4.80 -17.27
CA ILE A 84 5.01 -3.61 -18.15
C ILE A 84 5.86 -2.46 -17.61
N ALA A 85 5.83 -2.20 -16.32
CA ALA A 85 6.57 -1.10 -15.70
C ALA A 85 8.10 -1.24 -15.86
N ILE A 86 8.62 -2.47 -15.89
CA ILE A 86 10.06 -2.76 -16.01
C ILE A 86 10.51 -3.12 -17.43
N ALA A 87 9.61 -3.16 -18.41
CA ALA A 87 9.86 -3.68 -19.75
C ALA A 87 11.02 -2.97 -20.51
N ASN A 88 11.30 -1.71 -20.17
CA ASN A 88 12.36 -0.91 -20.76
C ASN A 88 13.50 -0.59 -19.78
N ASN A 89 13.67 -1.36 -18.71
CA ASN A 89 14.73 -1.19 -17.71
C ASN A 89 14.80 0.25 -17.17
N PRO A 90 13.72 0.78 -16.54
CA PRO A 90 13.68 2.15 -16.06
C PRO A 90 14.71 2.37 -14.95
N ARG A 91 15.20 3.60 -14.80
CA ARG A 91 16.11 3.98 -13.72
C ARG A 91 15.38 4.22 -12.39
N VAL A 92 14.10 4.55 -12.46
CA VAL A 92 13.24 4.77 -11.29
C VAL A 92 11.96 3.97 -11.49
N LEU A 93 11.54 3.26 -10.45
CA LEU A 93 10.27 2.56 -10.38
C LEU A 93 9.41 3.23 -9.31
N ILE A 94 8.23 3.71 -9.69
CA ILE A 94 7.24 4.25 -8.75
C ILE A 94 6.16 3.20 -8.56
N ALA A 95 5.95 2.76 -7.32
CA ALA A 95 4.91 1.80 -6.94
C ALA A 95 3.88 2.52 -6.06
N ASP A 96 2.71 2.79 -6.64
CA ASP A 96 1.62 3.48 -5.97
C ASP A 96 0.64 2.46 -5.39
N GLU A 97 0.69 2.26 -4.08
CA GLU A 97 -0.10 1.28 -3.32
C GLU A 97 -0.17 -0.12 -4.00
N PRO A 98 0.96 -0.73 -4.35
CA PRO A 98 1.00 -1.90 -5.24
C PRO A 98 0.34 -3.16 -4.65
N THR A 99 0.02 -3.17 -3.38
CA THR A 99 -0.54 -4.32 -2.65
C THR A 99 -1.96 -4.08 -2.12
N THR A 100 -2.55 -2.91 -2.41
CA THR A 100 -3.92 -2.58 -1.97
C THR A 100 -4.94 -3.57 -2.52
N ALA A 101 -5.90 -3.96 -1.68
CA ALA A 101 -6.97 -4.94 -1.97
C ALA A 101 -6.48 -6.37 -2.30
N LEU A 102 -5.24 -6.72 -1.94
CA LEU A 102 -4.73 -8.08 -2.01
C LEU A 102 -4.72 -8.72 -0.61
N ASP A 103 -4.89 -10.04 -0.56
CA ASP A 103 -4.69 -10.78 0.68
C ASP A 103 -3.21 -10.81 1.08
N VAL A 104 -2.93 -11.05 2.36
CA VAL A 104 -1.57 -10.96 2.95
C VAL A 104 -0.56 -11.87 2.22
N THR A 105 -1.00 -13.05 1.78
CA THR A 105 -0.12 -14.00 1.07
C THR A 105 0.27 -13.46 -0.31
N ILE A 106 -0.70 -12.95 -1.05
CA ILE A 106 -0.45 -12.35 -2.36
C ILE A 106 0.34 -11.04 -2.21
N GLN A 107 0.06 -10.23 -1.18
CA GLN A 107 0.83 -9.03 -0.85
C GLN A 107 2.32 -9.35 -0.70
N ALA A 108 2.68 -10.33 0.13
CA ALA A 108 4.08 -10.75 0.30
C ALA A 108 4.73 -11.18 -1.03
N GLN A 109 4.00 -11.94 -1.84
CA GLN A 109 4.49 -12.35 -3.16
C GLN A 109 4.70 -11.18 -4.13
N ILE A 110 3.84 -10.15 -4.10
CA ILE A 110 4.00 -8.95 -4.94
C ILE A 110 5.22 -8.13 -4.49
N LEU A 111 5.45 -8.00 -3.19
CA LEU A 111 6.63 -7.32 -2.65
C LEU A 111 7.92 -8.03 -3.09
N GLU A 112 7.97 -9.36 -3.05
CA GLU A 112 9.10 -10.13 -3.57
C GLU A 112 9.32 -9.91 -5.08
N VAL A 113 8.25 -9.82 -5.88
CA VAL A 113 8.35 -9.52 -7.31
C VAL A 113 8.90 -8.11 -7.54
N ILE A 114 8.49 -7.11 -6.74
CA ILE A 114 9.03 -5.74 -6.82
C ILE A 114 10.52 -5.72 -6.43
N LYS A 115 10.92 -6.42 -5.36
CA LYS A 115 12.33 -6.57 -4.97
C LYS A 115 13.15 -7.26 -6.07
N LEU A 116 12.59 -8.27 -6.72
CA LEU A 116 13.24 -8.93 -7.87
C LEU A 116 13.38 -7.96 -9.05
N ALA A 117 12.31 -7.26 -9.42
CA ALA A 117 12.33 -6.26 -10.48
C ALA A 117 13.38 -5.17 -10.24
N GLN A 118 13.50 -4.69 -9.01
CA GLN A 118 14.53 -3.73 -8.58
C GLN A 118 15.95 -4.29 -8.78
N ARG A 119 16.20 -5.53 -8.37
CA ARG A 119 17.52 -6.18 -8.56
C ARG A 119 17.88 -6.35 -10.02
N GLU A 120 16.95 -6.80 -10.85
CA GLU A 120 17.18 -7.07 -12.28
C GLU A 120 17.40 -5.78 -13.09
N THR A 121 16.68 -4.72 -12.76
CA THR A 121 16.80 -3.43 -13.48
C THR A 121 17.85 -2.49 -12.88
N GLY A 122 18.23 -2.68 -11.62
CA GLY A 122 19.02 -1.71 -10.85
C GLY A 122 18.28 -0.39 -10.57
N ALA A 123 16.96 -0.36 -10.71
CA ALA A 123 16.14 0.84 -10.52
C ALA A 123 16.07 1.27 -9.05
N ALA A 124 16.14 2.58 -8.79
CA ALA A 124 15.70 3.12 -7.52
C ALA A 124 14.17 3.01 -7.42
N THR A 125 13.66 2.52 -6.28
CA THR A 125 12.22 2.31 -6.10
C THR A 125 11.63 3.35 -5.15
N ILE A 126 10.57 4.04 -5.57
CA ILE A 126 9.74 4.90 -4.71
C ILE A 126 8.45 4.15 -4.47
N MET A 127 8.23 3.69 -3.23
CA MET A 127 7.01 3.00 -2.85
C MET A 127 6.09 3.94 -2.06
N ILE A 128 4.85 4.08 -2.52
CA ILE A 128 3.81 4.82 -1.82
C ILE A 128 2.91 3.78 -1.16
N THR A 129 2.76 3.85 0.15
CA THR A 129 1.91 2.92 0.91
C THR A 129 1.47 3.54 2.24
N HIS A 130 0.35 3.05 2.76
CA HIS A 130 -0.13 3.33 4.11
C HIS A 130 0.13 2.17 5.09
N ASP A 131 0.74 1.09 4.62
CA ASP A 131 1.04 -0.10 5.44
C ASP A 131 2.45 0.04 6.05
N MET A 132 2.48 0.30 7.36
CA MET A 132 3.74 0.46 8.11
C MET A 132 4.57 -0.82 8.16
N GLY A 133 3.94 -1.99 8.09
CA GLY A 133 4.64 -3.27 8.01
C GLY A 133 5.44 -3.39 6.71
N VAL A 134 4.82 -3.00 5.59
CA VAL A 134 5.51 -2.95 4.28
C VAL A 134 6.67 -1.97 4.30
N VAL A 135 6.48 -0.78 4.89
CA VAL A 135 7.56 0.23 5.02
C VAL A 135 8.72 -0.34 5.83
N ALA A 136 8.46 -0.93 7.00
CA ALA A 136 9.48 -1.50 7.87
C ALA A 136 10.30 -2.62 7.20
N GLU A 137 9.67 -3.40 6.31
CA GLU A 137 10.31 -4.53 5.64
C GLU A 137 11.10 -4.14 4.40
N THR A 138 10.70 -3.04 3.71
CA THR A 138 11.16 -2.80 2.34
C THR A 138 11.90 -1.48 2.13
N ALA A 139 11.73 -0.50 3.03
CA ALA A 139 12.28 0.84 2.83
C ALA A 139 13.67 1.01 3.45
N ASP A 140 14.53 1.74 2.76
CA ASP A 140 15.79 2.25 3.31
C ASP A 140 15.58 3.66 3.93
N ASP A 141 14.84 4.53 3.23
CA ASP A 141 14.56 5.92 3.59
C ASP A 141 13.04 6.14 3.57
N VAL A 142 12.50 6.82 4.56
CA VAL A 142 11.05 7.03 4.72
C VAL A 142 10.73 8.51 4.71
N MET A 143 9.73 8.89 3.93
CA MET A 143 9.14 10.23 3.95
C MET A 143 7.68 10.13 4.37
N VAL A 144 7.37 10.66 5.54
CA VAL A 144 6.00 10.72 6.05
C VAL A 144 5.32 11.96 5.48
N MET A 145 4.11 11.79 4.93
CA MET A 145 3.33 12.87 4.34
C MET A 145 2.01 13.09 5.09
N TYR A 146 1.64 14.34 5.28
CA TYR A 146 0.35 14.72 5.83
C TYR A 146 -0.24 15.91 5.06
N ALA A 147 -1.51 15.80 4.66
CA ALA A 147 -2.21 16.85 3.89
C ALA A 147 -1.44 17.33 2.65
N GLY A 148 -0.82 16.40 1.90
CA GLY A 148 -0.05 16.71 0.69
C GLY A 148 1.34 17.34 0.94
N ARG A 149 1.81 17.36 2.20
CA ARG A 149 3.11 17.93 2.58
C ARG A 149 4.00 16.89 3.23
N PRO A 150 5.32 16.87 2.94
CA PRO A 150 6.26 16.08 3.71
C PRO A 150 6.38 16.68 5.12
N VAL A 151 6.24 15.84 6.14
CA VAL A 151 6.26 16.28 7.54
C VAL A 151 7.41 15.69 8.34
N GLU A 152 7.95 14.55 7.91
CA GLU A 152 9.12 13.92 8.50
C GLU A 152 9.86 13.08 7.47
N ARG A 153 11.20 13.01 7.54
CA ARG A 153 12.03 12.17 6.69
C ARG A 153 13.24 11.67 7.44
N GLY A 154 13.61 10.41 7.24
CA GLY A 154 14.79 9.78 7.80
C GLY A 154 14.94 8.34 7.33
N ASP A 155 16.01 7.67 7.73
CA ASP A 155 16.12 6.23 7.54
C ASP A 155 15.01 5.50 8.29
N VAL A 156 14.70 4.28 7.84
CA VAL A 156 13.57 3.50 8.38
C VAL A 156 13.70 3.28 9.88
N ASP A 157 14.89 2.92 10.37
CA ASP A 157 15.11 2.64 11.79
C ASP A 157 14.88 3.87 12.65
N THR A 158 15.34 5.03 12.19
CA THR A 158 15.16 6.31 12.88
C THR A 158 13.69 6.71 12.93
N ILE A 159 12.95 6.61 11.83
CA ILE A 159 11.52 6.96 11.79
C ILE A 159 10.71 6.06 12.72
N PHE A 160 11.01 4.76 12.78
CA PHE A 160 10.27 3.82 13.62
C PHE A 160 10.65 3.89 15.10
N SER A 161 11.93 4.14 15.42
CA SER A 161 12.41 4.14 16.80
C SER A 161 12.39 5.51 17.48
N GLN A 162 12.58 6.60 16.71
CA GLN A 162 12.74 7.95 17.22
C GLN A 162 11.99 9.01 16.39
N PRO A 163 10.67 8.85 16.16
CA PRO A 163 9.89 9.84 15.41
C PRO A 163 9.90 11.19 16.12
N ARG A 164 10.01 12.27 15.34
CA ARG A 164 10.08 13.66 15.83
C ARG A 164 8.90 14.52 15.41
N MET A 165 7.98 13.96 14.64
CA MET A 165 6.72 14.60 14.25
C MET A 165 5.56 13.97 15.01
N PRO A 166 4.71 14.75 15.71
CA PRO A 166 3.56 14.20 16.44
C PRO A 166 2.62 13.34 15.59
N TYR A 167 2.46 13.67 14.32
CA TYR A 167 1.69 12.84 13.39
C TYR A 167 2.30 11.45 13.21
N THR A 168 3.61 11.37 13.01
CA THR A 168 4.33 10.09 12.87
C THR A 168 4.22 9.25 14.14
N VAL A 169 4.38 9.89 15.31
CA VAL A 169 4.18 9.21 16.61
C VAL A 169 2.77 8.61 16.70
N GLY A 170 1.73 9.39 16.34
CA GLY A 170 0.35 8.91 16.36
C GLY A 170 0.08 7.84 15.30
N LEU A 171 0.68 7.95 14.11
CA LEU A 171 0.56 6.97 13.04
C LEU A 171 1.11 5.61 13.46
N LEU A 172 2.32 5.59 14.03
CA LEU A 172 2.95 4.38 14.56
C LEU A 172 2.18 3.82 15.78
N GLY A 173 1.67 4.67 16.66
CA GLY A 173 0.85 4.27 17.81
C GLY A 173 -0.53 3.72 17.45
N SER A 174 -1.04 4.03 16.25
CA SER A 174 -2.31 3.48 15.73
C SER A 174 -2.15 2.22 14.87
N THR A 175 -0.90 1.74 14.68
CA THR A 175 -0.61 0.55 13.90
C THR A 175 -0.55 -0.67 14.82
N PRO A 176 -1.26 -1.78 14.50
CA PRO A 176 -1.18 -3.01 15.26
C PRO A 176 0.26 -3.55 15.27
N ARG A 177 0.72 -3.96 16.42
CA ARG A 177 2.06 -4.52 16.62
C ARG A 177 1.97 -5.95 17.13
N PRO A 178 2.71 -6.91 16.52
CA PRO A 178 2.65 -8.31 16.91
C PRO A 178 3.25 -8.61 18.30
N ASP A 179 4.09 -7.70 18.82
CA ASP A 179 4.72 -7.79 20.14
C ASP A 179 3.87 -7.19 21.27
N VAL A 180 2.71 -6.59 20.95
CA VAL A 180 1.78 -6.01 21.92
C VAL A 180 0.56 -6.91 22.07
N SER A 181 0.01 -7.03 23.29
CA SER A 181 -1.20 -7.82 23.54
C SER A 181 -2.37 -7.32 22.68
N ALA A 182 -3.14 -8.26 22.11
CA ALA A 182 -4.36 -7.93 21.37
C ALA A 182 -5.45 -7.26 22.26
N GLU A 183 -5.28 -7.29 23.56
CA GLU A 183 -6.17 -6.64 24.54
C GLU A 183 -5.82 -5.16 24.73
N GLU A 184 -4.62 -4.72 24.34
CA GLU A 184 -4.26 -3.31 24.42
C GLU A 184 -4.92 -2.53 23.28
N PRO A 185 -5.73 -1.50 23.60
CA PRO A 185 -6.41 -0.71 22.57
C PRO A 185 -5.41 0.11 21.78
N LEU A 186 -5.56 0.10 20.45
CA LEU A 186 -4.79 0.99 19.58
C LEU A 186 -5.07 2.45 19.92
N THR A 187 -4.05 3.28 19.86
CA THR A 187 -4.15 4.71 20.18
C THR A 187 -4.49 5.50 18.91
N PRO A 188 -5.76 5.91 18.69
CA PRO A 188 -6.15 6.58 17.46
C PRO A 188 -5.73 8.06 17.47
N ILE A 189 -5.42 8.58 16.28
CA ILE A 189 -5.29 10.03 16.06
C ILE A 189 -6.70 10.63 15.99
N VAL A 190 -7.09 11.37 17.01
CA VAL A 190 -8.43 11.97 17.13
C VAL A 190 -8.68 12.99 16.01
N GLY A 191 -9.96 13.10 15.60
CA GLY A 191 -10.42 14.05 14.59
C GLY A 191 -10.20 13.56 13.15
N SER A 192 -10.68 14.33 12.17
CA SER A 192 -10.58 14.01 10.74
C SER A 192 -9.42 14.76 10.07
N PRO A 193 -8.80 14.19 9.04
CA PRO A 193 -7.84 14.93 8.19
C PRO A 193 -8.49 16.19 7.61
N PRO A 194 -7.70 17.25 7.32
CA PRO A 194 -8.23 18.46 6.71
C PRO A 194 -8.69 18.18 5.27
N VAL A 195 -9.70 18.93 4.82
CA VAL A 195 -10.07 18.98 3.42
C VAL A 195 -8.95 19.71 2.68
N LEU A 196 -8.45 19.10 1.58
CA LEU A 196 -7.29 19.59 0.81
C LEU A 196 -7.66 20.76 -0.14
N VAL A 197 -8.57 21.64 0.29
CA VAL A 197 -8.99 22.82 -0.46
C VAL A 197 -8.70 24.05 0.40
N ASP A 198 -8.05 25.04 -0.17
CA ASP A 198 -7.72 26.33 0.48
C ASP A 198 -7.02 26.17 1.84
N LEU A 199 -6.02 25.29 1.87
CA LEU A 199 -5.24 25.02 3.08
C LEU A 199 -4.59 26.32 3.60
N LYS A 200 -4.81 26.62 4.88
CA LYS A 200 -4.21 27.78 5.53
C LYS A 200 -2.69 27.61 5.64
N GLN A 201 -1.97 28.73 5.63
CA GLN A 201 -0.52 28.78 5.87
C GLN A 201 -0.25 28.55 7.36
N ARG A 202 -0.24 27.28 7.80
CA ARG A 202 0.02 26.86 9.19
C ARG A 202 0.42 25.38 9.18
N CYS A 203 0.86 24.88 10.33
CA CYS A 203 0.98 23.44 10.50
C CYS A 203 -0.37 22.75 10.29
N GLN A 204 -0.49 21.92 9.25
CA GLN A 204 -1.76 21.28 8.89
C GLN A 204 -2.22 20.25 9.94
N PHE A 205 -1.30 19.70 10.71
CA PHE A 205 -1.61 18.77 11.80
C PHE A 205 -2.02 19.49 13.10
N ALA A 206 -1.76 20.79 13.27
CA ALA A 206 -2.04 21.54 14.51
C ALA A 206 -3.44 21.33 15.08
N PRO A 207 -4.54 21.27 14.30
CA PRO A 207 -5.89 21.06 14.84
C PRO A 207 -6.11 19.68 15.49
N ARG A 208 -5.26 18.71 15.18
CA ARG A 208 -5.31 17.32 15.69
C ARG A 208 -4.15 16.99 16.60
N CYS A 209 -3.19 17.91 16.71
CA CYS A 209 -1.95 17.70 17.46
C CYS A 209 -2.22 17.91 18.96
N PRO A 210 -2.04 16.89 19.82
CA PRO A 210 -2.29 17.04 21.27
C PRO A 210 -1.28 17.98 21.94
N VAL A 211 -0.17 18.30 21.28
CA VAL A 211 0.88 19.16 21.80
C VAL A 211 1.03 20.46 20.99
N ALA A 212 -0.02 20.84 20.25
CA ALA A 212 -0.01 22.09 19.48
C ALA A 212 0.20 23.32 20.39
N GLN A 213 0.89 24.30 19.86
CA GLN A 213 1.11 25.61 20.52
C GLN A 213 0.70 26.75 19.56
N PRO A 214 0.47 27.97 20.06
CA PRO A 214 0.03 29.09 19.21
C PRO A 214 0.91 29.30 17.97
N ALA A 215 2.23 29.21 18.10
CA ALA A 215 3.18 29.35 17.00
C ALA A 215 2.96 28.34 15.83
N CYS A 216 2.31 27.20 16.09
CA CYS A 216 1.94 26.24 15.02
C CYS A 216 0.88 26.81 14.06
N SER A 217 0.23 27.93 14.42
CA SER A 217 -0.76 28.63 13.59
C SER A 217 -0.19 29.82 12.81
N ASP A 218 1.03 30.24 13.11
CA ASP A 218 1.62 31.47 12.57
C ASP A 218 2.31 31.26 11.20
N GLY A 219 2.52 30.01 10.79
CA GLY A 219 3.11 29.63 9.52
C GLY A 219 3.21 28.13 9.34
N GLU A 220 3.49 27.69 8.11
CA GLU A 220 3.77 26.28 7.83
C GLU A 220 5.23 25.98 8.22
N PRO A 221 5.49 25.06 9.19
CA PRO A 221 6.85 24.70 9.53
C PRO A 221 7.56 24.05 8.34
N PRO A 222 8.79 24.50 7.99
CA PRO A 222 9.57 23.86 6.93
C PRO A 222 10.09 22.50 7.40
N LEU A 223 10.25 21.57 6.44
CA LEU A 223 10.96 20.32 6.68
C LEU A 223 12.47 20.63 6.73
N ILE A 224 13.05 20.59 7.92
CA ILE A 224 14.46 20.92 8.15
C ILE A 224 15.21 19.81 8.86
N PRO A 225 16.52 19.67 8.62
CA PRO A 225 17.38 18.77 9.40
C PRO A 225 17.32 19.09 10.89
N LEU A 226 17.42 18.06 11.72
CA LEU A 226 17.50 18.21 13.17
C LEU A 226 18.97 18.44 13.59
N ASP A 227 19.20 19.30 14.57
CA ASP A 227 20.56 19.66 15.02
C ASP A 227 21.35 18.46 15.56
N ASP A 228 20.65 17.52 16.21
CA ASP A 228 21.21 16.29 16.80
C ASP A 228 21.25 15.10 15.82
N ALA A 229 20.56 15.19 14.68
CA ALA A 229 20.48 14.14 13.66
C ALA A 229 20.29 14.75 12.25
N PRO A 230 21.37 15.20 11.59
CA PRO A 230 21.27 15.94 10.32
C PRO A 230 20.61 15.18 9.15
N THR A 231 20.60 13.85 9.17
CA THR A 231 19.93 13.00 8.18
C THR A 231 18.43 12.85 8.46
N HIS A 232 17.99 13.16 9.69
CA HIS A 232 16.60 13.16 10.11
C HIS A 232 16.03 14.57 9.99
N GLN A 233 14.93 14.73 9.27
CA GLN A 233 14.26 16.01 9.03
C GLN A 233 12.85 15.97 9.61
N SER A 234 12.42 17.07 10.23
CA SER A 234 11.07 17.20 10.76
C SER A 234 10.48 18.57 10.50
N ALA A 235 9.20 18.64 10.13
CA ALA A 235 8.43 19.87 9.99
C ALA A 235 7.65 20.17 11.29
N CYS A 236 8.32 20.05 12.44
CA CYS A 236 7.72 20.27 13.75
C CYS A 236 8.55 21.25 14.59
N LEU A 237 7.92 22.34 15.04
CA LEU A 237 8.57 23.33 15.91
C LEU A 237 8.99 22.74 17.27
N ARG A 238 8.40 21.60 17.66
CA ARG A 238 8.66 20.92 18.93
C ARG A 238 9.48 19.63 18.80
N ALA A 239 10.09 19.39 17.64
CA ALA A 239 10.89 18.19 17.40
C ALA A 239 11.99 17.96 18.49
N PRO A 240 12.72 18.99 18.99
CA PRO A 240 13.70 18.82 20.08
C PRO A 240 13.06 18.31 21.39
N GLU A 241 11.88 18.82 21.74
CA GLU A 241 11.18 18.42 22.98
C GLU A 241 10.67 16.97 22.91
N ILE A 242 10.32 16.50 21.71
CA ILE A 242 9.92 15.10 21.46
C ILE A 242 11.13 14.19 21.68
N HIS A 243 12.30 14.58 21.19
CA HIS A 243 13.54 13.83 21.41
C HIS A 243 13.85 13.64 22.90
N ASP A 244 13.84 14.73 23.63
CA ASP A 244 14.16 14.73 25.07
C ASP A 244 13.08 14.00 25.92
N ARG A 245 12.08 13.41 25.29
CA ARG A 245 10.91 12.78 25.94
C ARG A 245 10.17 13.72 26.90
N LYS A 246 10.39 15.02 26.80
CA LYS A 246 9.62 16.03 27.56
C LYS A 246 8.16 16.03 27.15
N ILE A 247 7.92 15.72 25.86
CA ILE A 247 6.61 15.47 25.28
C ILE A 247 6.75 14.27 24.34
N GLY A 248 6.02 13.21 24.54
CA GLY A 248 6.11 12.04 23.63
C GLY A 248 5.63 10.73 24.23
N GLY A 249 5.53 9.72 23.38
CA GLY A 249 5.13 8.39 23.74
C GLY A 249 3.68 8.31 24.24
N GLU A 250 3.45 7.52 25.28
CA GLU A 250 2.13 7.28 25.87
C GLU A 250 1.42 8.55 26.36
N LEU A 251 2.17 9.61 26.65
CA LEU A 251 1.61 10.90 27.10
C LEU A 251 1.06 11.76 25.95
N MET A 252 1.52 11.54 24.72
CA MET A 252 1.13 12.37 23.57
C MET A 252 -0.27 12.01 23.06
N PHE A 253 -0.52 10.72 22.90
CA PHE A 253 -1.84 10.21 22.49
C PHE A 253 -2.35 9.28 23.57
N LYS A 254 -3.59 9.47 23.99
CA LYS A 254 -4.22 8.63 25.03
C LYS A 254 -4.97 7.48 24.38
N PRO A 255 -4.84 6.26 24.89
CA PRO A 255 -5.67 5.16 24.44
C PRO A 255 -7.15 5.50 24.68
N PRO A 256 -8.07 5.03 23.83
CA PRO A 256 -9.48 5.26 24.01
C PRO A 256 -9.96 4.61 25.31
N GLN A 257 -10.86 5.29 26.03
CA GLN A 257 -11.59 4.61 27.09
C GLN A 257 -12.58 3.64 26.44
N LEU A 258 -12.28 2.35 26.56
CA LEU A 258 -13.20 1.31 26.10
C LEU A 258 -14.44 1.36 27.00
N ALA A 259 -15.62 1.28 26.38
CA ALA A 259 -16.84 1.04 27.13
C ALA A 259 -16.70 -0.29 27.91
N GLU A 260 -17.22 -0.35 29.13
CA GLU A 260 -17.24 -1.60 29.88
C GLU A 260 -17.91 -2.68 29.02
N ASP A 261 -17.20 -3.79 28.79
CA ASP A 261 -17.80 -4.93 28.11
C ASP A 261 -18.86 -5.54 29.03
N VAL A 262 -20.12 -5.25 28.74
CA VAL A 262 -21.28 -5.73 29.52
C VAL A 262 -21.30 -7.28 29.58
N MET A 263 -20.60 -7.93 28.64
CA MET A 263 -20.46 -9.39 28.59
C MET A 263 -19.13 -9.88 29.20
N ALA A 264 -18.28 -8.98 29.72
CA ALA A 264 -17.06 -9.36 30.41
C ALA A 264 -17.40 -10.24 31.62
N GLY A 265 -16.77 -11.39 31.70
CA GLY A 265 -17.00 -12.36 32.78
C GLY A 265 -18.19 -13.30 32.58
N ILE A 266 -19.02 -13.13 31.54
CA ILE A 266 -20.04 -14.12 31.18
C ILE A 266 -19.41 -15.18 30.27
N PRO A 267 -19.37 -16.47 30.66
CA PRO A 267 -18.90 -17.55 29.79
C PRO A 267 -19.64 -17.55 28.45
N ARG A 268 -18.95 -17.92 27.37
CA ARG A 268 -19.51 -17.85 26.02
C ARG A 268 -20.82 -18.65 25.88
N GLU A 269 -20.91 -19.76 26.59
CA GLU A 269 -22.07 -20.67 26.60
C GLU A 269 -23.31 -20.07 27.30
N GLU A 270 -23.08 -19.09 28.20
CA GLU A 270 -24.15 -18.40 28.95
C GLU A 270 -24.60 -17.09 28.29
N ARG A 271 -23.88 -16.67 27.21
CA ARG A 271 -24.25 -15.43 26.50
C ARG A 271 -25.49 -15.63 25.64
N PRO A 272 -26.40 -14.62 25.58
CA PRO A 272 -27.57 -14.72 24.75
C PRO A 272 -27.17 -14.87 23.27
N THR A 273 -27.80 -15.79 22.57
CA THR A 273 -27.59 -15.99 21.14
C THR A 273 -28.05 -14.74 20.36
N THR A 274 -27.13 -14.05 19.72
CA THR A 274 -27.42 -12.86 18.92
C THR A 274 -27.94 -13.20 17.52
N LEU A 275 -27.38 -14.28 16.96
CA LEU A 275 -27.75 -14.77 15.63
C LEU A 275 -27.59 -16.29 15.62
N GLU A 276 -28.63 -17.01 15.27
CA GLU A 276 -28.61 -18.45 15.02
C GLU A 276 -28.86 -18.69 13.52
N VAL A 277 -27.97 -19.40 12.89
CA VAL A 277 -28.06 -19.72 11.47
C VAL A 277 -28.05 -21.24 11.32
N THR A 278 -29.17 -21.81 10.89
CA THR A 278 -29.35 -23.24 10.70
C THR A 278 -29.52 -23.54 9.22
N ASP A 279 -28.81 -24.55 8.74
CA ASP A 279 -28.92 -25.07 7.35
C ASP A 279 -28.67 -23.97 6.28
N LEU A 280 -27.78 -23.01 6.52
CA LEU A 280 -27.45 -22.00 5.52
C LEU A 280 -26.87 -22.65 4.27
N ARG A 281 -27.57 -22.50 3.16
CA ARG A 281 -27.16 -22.99 1.86
C ARG A 281 -27.19 -21.88 0.81
N LYS A 282 -26.08 -21.68 0.11
CA LYS A 282 -25.97 -20.74 -1.01
C LYS A 282 -25.58 -21.47 -2.28
N GLU A 283 -26.39 -21.33 -3.31
CA GLU A 283 -26.15 -21.92 -4.62
C GLU A 283 -25.69 -20.86 -5.62
N PHE A 284 -24.62 -21.14 -6.34
CA PHE A 284 -24.13 -20.33 -7.45
C PHE A 284 -24.26 -21.13 -8.73
N PRO A 285 -25.13 -20.72 -9.70
CA PRO A 285 -25.26 -21.42 -10.95
C PRO A 285 -24.02 -21.25 -11.81
N LEU A 286 -23.40 -22.35 -12.22
CA LEU A 286 -22.34 -22.36 -13.21
C LEU A 286 -23.01 -22.34 -14.60
N THR A 287 -22.70 -21.32 -15.40
CA THR A 287 -23.26 -21.15 -16.74
C THR A 287 -22.17 -21.20 -17.80
N LYS A 288 -22.48 -21.79 -18.96
CA LYS A 288 -21.61 -21.86 -20.14
C LYS A 288 -22.35 -21.29 -21.35
N GLY A 289 -21.61 -20.54 -22.20
CA GLY A 289 -22.10 -19.91 -23.43
C GLY A 289 -22.05 -18.39 -23.41
N ALA A 290 -21.58 -17.78 -24.51
CA ALA A 290 -21.42 -16.33 -24.63
C ALA A 290 -22.73 -15.60 -24.98
N LEU A 291 -23.54 -16.17 -25.87
CA LEU A 291 -24.82 -15.58 -26.33
C LEU A 291 -26.04 -16.20 -25.61
N VAL A 292 -26.02 -17.51 -25.41
CA VAL A 292 -27.05 -18.20 -24.64
C VAL A 292 -26.41 -18.90 -23.46
N LYS A 293 -26.64 -18.34 -22.26
CA LYS A 293 -26.11 -18.90 -21.00
C LYS A 293 -26.92 -20.14 -20.62
N ARG A 294 -26.32 -21.32 -20.70
CA ARG A 294 -26.91 -22.58 -20.24
C ARG A 294 -26.28 -22.97 -18.91
N ARG A 295 -27.12 -23.28 -17.91
CA ARG A 295 -26.65 -23.81 -16.62
C ARG A 295 -26.01 -25.18 -16.85
N VAL A 296 -24.75 -25.33 -16.48
CA VAL A 296 -23.95 -26.56 -16.64
C VAL A 296 -23.63 -27.22 -15.29
N GLY A 297 -23.94 -26.55 -14.19
CA GLY A 297 -23.69 -27.05 -12.84
C GLY A 297 -24.10 -26.04 -11.77
N THR A 298 -23.82 -26.40 -10.53
CA THR A 298 -24.01 -25.55 -9.34
C THR A 298 -22.81 -25.69 -8.44
N CYS A 299 -22.26 -24.54 -8.03
CA CYS A 299 -21.31 -24.49 -6.92
C CYS A 299 -22.09 -24.26 -5.62
N LEU A 300 -21.91 -25.12 -4.64
CA LEU A 300 -22.57 -25.06 -3.34
C LEU A 300 -21.56 -24.51 -2.31
N LEU A 301 -21.97 -23.47 -1.57
CA LEU A 301 -21.35 -23.08 -0.32
C LEU A 301 -22.31 -23.46 0.81
N TYR A 302 -21.80 -24.17 1.79
CA TYR A 302 -22.51 -24.47 3.04
C TYR A 302 -21.58 -24.19 4.20
N THR A 303 -22.17 -23.78 5.30
CA THR A 303 -21.48 -23.81 6.58
C THR A 303 -21.41 -25.27 7.02
N SER A 304 -20.23 -25.78 7.38
CA SER A 304 -20.16 -27.04 8.08
C SER A 304 -20.88 -26.94 9.43
N PRO A 305 -21.50 -28.02 9.90
CA PRO A 305 -22.18 -28.04 11.19
C PRO A 305 -21.22 -27.73 12.34
#